data_1c261605ede0a2d67b04db8938d543de
#
_entry.id   1c261605ede0a2d67b04db8938d543de
#
_cell.length_a   1.000
_cell.length_b   1.000
_cell.length_c   1.000
_cell.angle_alpha   90.00
_cell.angle_beta   90.00
_cell.angle_gamma   90.00
#
_symmetry.space_group_name_H-M   'P 1'
#
loop_
_entity.id
_entity.type
_entity.pdbx_description
1 polymer ?
#
loop_
_entity_poly.entity_id
_entity_poly.type
_entity_poly.pdbx_seq_one_letter_code
_entity_poly.pdbx_strand_id
1 'polypeptide(L)'
;MTRALPLPLRCCAALLGAALPLASPAQTAAPAAGDAGWRQCAALAGDSQARLACFDRWAGEQAWQAPAASASAQPAAPGDAPPPPVDAAPPATHTAEAVQVDGCRDAQYGTLSRFWELEAGSDCGAFRFRGYRPMTVSVVGANNVNRQPTSGNPENNATSPIDYRRTEMRMQLSVRTKLAQGLLPRSNPGLRDSLWFGYTQQSYWQLFSPDISRPFRNTDHEPEIMYVYPTDARLPWGWRWRYSGLGLVHQSNGQSLPLSRSWNRVYLMSGMELADRWRITGRIWKRLHESAANDDNPGISNYVGRAELGVAWTPDPDNTLSLTARHSLGATARGSVRLEWLQSLGTSFVGRRTNLRLHTQLFSGYGDSLIDYNRRRTVFSVGVSLVDF
;
A
#
# COMPACT_ATOMS: atom_id res chain seq x y z
N MET A 1 15.96 8.57 -68.24
CA MET A 1 17.13 9.39 -68.03
C MET A 1 17.04 9.91 -66.61
N THR A 2 17.80 9.61 -65.61
CA THR A 2 19.13 9.09 -65.39
C THR A 2 19.14 8.36 -64.00
N ARG A 3 19.78 7.20 -63.97
CA ARG A 3 20.04 6.40 -62.76
C ARG A 3 21.05 7.12 -61.81
N ALA A 4 20.92 6.93 -60.50
CA ALA A 4 22.03 6.97 -59.58
C ALA A 4 21.89 5.83 -58.56
N LEU A 5 22.91 4.99 -58.47
CA LEU A 5 23.12 3.83 -57.60
C LEU A 5 23.70 4.23 -56.24
N PRO A 6 23.57 3.40 -55.21
CA PRO A 6 24.09 3.65 -53.86
C PRO A 6 25.53 3.12 -53.67
N LEU A 7 26.33 3.81 -52.85
CA LEU A 7 27.65 3.36 -52.38
C LEU A 7 27.51 2.72 -50.96
N PRO A 8 28.28 1.65 -50.72
CA PRO A 8 28.32 1.03 -49.38
C PRO A 8 29.44 1.62 -48.51
N LEU A 9 29.12 1.94 -47.25
CA LEU A 9 30.11 2.24 -46.24
C LEU A 9 30.58 0.94 -45.57
N ARG A 10 31.89 0.69 -45.68
CA ARG A 10 32.60 -0.45 -45.08
C ARG A 10 33.03 -0.12 -43.65
N CYS A 11 32.91 -1.14 -42.77
CA CYS A 11 33.39 -1.27 -41.44
C CYS A 11 34.88 -0.94 -41.23
N CYS A 12 35.21 -0.27 -40.13
CA CYS A 12 36.51 -0.38 -39.47
C CYS A 12 36.32 -1.06 -38.09
N ALA A 13 36.81 -2.30 -38.01
CA ALA A 13 36.98 -3.02 -36.76
C ALA A 13 38.29 -2.57 -36.10
N ALA A 14 38.24 -2.02 -34.90
CA ALA A 14 39.36 -1.79 -34.05
C ALA A 14 39.41 -2.85 -32.95
N LEU A 15 40.38 -3.72 -32.99
CA LEU A 15 40.77 -4.66 -31.95
C LEU A 15 41.41 -3.91 -30.79
N LEU A 16 40.81 -3.90 -29.62
CA LEU A 16 41.41 -3.51 -28.35
C LEU A 16 41.51 -4.76 -27.48
N GLY A 17 42.75 -5.18 -27.23
CA GLY A 17 43.09 -6.27 -26.32
C GLY A 17 42.71 -5.99 -24.88
N ALA A 18 41.94 -6.87 -24.27
CA ALA A 18 41.62 -6.84 -22.86
C ALA A 18 42.66 -7.65 -22.09
N ALA A 19 43.38 -6.96 -21.23
CA ALA A 19 44.20 -7.58 -20.19
C ALA A 19 43.28 -8.06 -19.05
N LEU A 20 43.28 -9.36 -18.79
CA LEU A 20 42.60 -9.99 -17.65
C LEU A 20 43.35 -9.67 -16.35
N PRO A 21 42.71 -9.14 -15.29
CA PRO A 21 43.26 -9.16 -13.97
C PRO A 21 43.14 -10.54 -13.35
N LEU A 22 44.23 -11.05 -12.78
CA LEU A 22 44.29 -12.26 -11.98
C LEU A 22 43.33 -12.16 -10.78
N ALA A 23 42.32 -13.03 -10.73
CA ALA A 23 41.43 -13.15 -9.59
C ALA A 23 42.19 -13.74 -8.39
N SER A 24 42.26 -13.00 -7.31
CA SER A 24 42.60 -13.52 -5.98
C SER A 24 41.51 -14.48 -5.51
N PRO A 25 41.83 -15.61 -4.85
CA PRO A 25 40.82 -16.51 -4.33
C PRO A 25 40.03 -15.82 -3.21
N ALA A 26 38.74 -15.70 -3.41
CA ALA A 26 37.81 -15.27 -2.37
C ALA A 26 37.87 -16.29 -1.22
N GLN A 27 38.27 -15.80 -0.04
CA GLN A 27 38.09 -16.55 1.21
C GLN A 27 36.59 -16.74 1.43
N THR A 28 36.11 -17.97 1.26
CA THR A 28 34.79 -18.37 1.70
C THR A 28 34.75 -18.26 3.21
N ALA A 29 34.02 -17.28 3.72
CA ALA A 29 33.65 -17.21 5.13
C ALA A 29 32.92 -18.52 5.50
N ALA A 30 33.40 -19.20 6.53
CA ALA A 30 32.72 -20.36 7.07
C ALA A 30 31.31 -19.94 7.50
N PRO A 31 30.26 -20.74 7.18
CA PRO A 31 28.91 -20.42 7.60
C PRO A 31 28.84 -20.44 9.13
N ALA A 32 28.18 -19.43 9.71
CA ALA A 32 27.91 -19.37 11.14
C ALA A 32 27.21 -20.66 11.60
N ALA A 33 27.61 -21.22 12.73
CA ALA A 33 27.16 -22.51 13.23
C ALA A 33 25.65 -22.68 13.37
N GLY A 34 24.86 -21.59 13.31
CA GLY A 34 23.39 -21.61 13.34
C GLY A 34 22.70 -22.00 12.02
N ASP A 35 23.40 -21.88 10.88
CA ASP A 35 22.80 -22.07 9.55
C ASP A 35 22.83 -23.52 9.04
N ALA A 36 23.53 -24.42 9.70
CA ALA A 36 23.68 -25.81 9.24
C ALA A 36 22.51 -26.71 9.68
N GLY A 37 21.88 -26.45 10.80
CA GLY A 37 20.88 -27.35 11.40
C GLY A 37 19.58 -27.45 10.60
N TRP A 38 19.01 -26.35 10.13
CA TRP A 38 17.76 -26.38 9.37
C TRP A 38 17.91 -27.08 8.00
N ARG A 39 19.10 -27.05 7.40
CA ARG A 39 19.37 -27.72 6.12
C ARG A 39 19.34 -29.23 6.22
N GLN A 40 19.76 -29.79 7.37
CA GLN A 40 19.65 -31.21 7.63
C GLN A 40 18.17 -31.62 7.74
N CYS A 41 17.34 -30.81 8.38
CA CYS A 41 15.91 -31.05 8.46
C CYS A 41 15.23 -30.98 7.09
N ALA A 42 15.66 -30.02 6.24
CA ALA A 42 15.15 -29.87 4.88
C ALA A 42 15.50 -31.07 3.97
N ALA A 43 16.61 -31.76 4.21
CA ALA A 43 17.03 -32.91 3.44
C ALA A 43 16.16 -34.20 3.69
N LEU A 44 15.33 -34.21 4.74
CA LEU A 44 14.37 -35.28 5.04
C LEU A 44 13.10 -35.16 4.15
N ALA A 45 13.27 -35.11 2.85
CA ALA A 45 12.16 -34.84 1.92
C ALA A 45 11.13 -35.96 1.79
N GLY A 46 11.48 -37.19 2.20
CA GLY A 46 10.61 -38.38 2.07
C GLY A 46 9.76 -38.71 3.30
N ASP A 47 10.02 -38.13 4.46
CA ASP A 47 9.31 -38.38 5.71
C ASP A 47 8.89 -37.05 6.37
N SER A 48 7.62 -36.69 6.22
CA SER A 48 7.07 -35.44 6.74
C SER A 48 7.08 -35.37 8.27
N GLN A 49 6.94 -36.53 8.96
CA GLN A 49 6.89 -36.57 10.42
C GLN A 49 8.30 -36.46 11.03
N ALA A 50 9.29 -37.14 10.47
CA ALA A 50 10.68 -36.99 10.86
C ALA A 50 11.23 -35.59 10.57
N ARG A 51 10.81 -34.99 9.44
CA ARG A 51 11.16 -33.61 9.06
C ARG A 51 10.61 -32.60 10.05
N LEU A 52 9.35 -32.72 10.44
CA LEU A 52 8.72 -31.80 11.42
C LEU A 52 9.42 -31.91 12.78
N ALA A 53 9.62 -33.12 13.29
CA ALA A 53 10.33 -33.35 14.55
C ALA A 53 11.78 -32.82 14.55
N CYS A 54 12.44 -32.80 13.39
CA CYS A 54 13.78 -32.25 13.23
C CYS A 54 13.73 -30.71 13.33
N PHE A 55 12.77 -30.05 12.68
CA PHE A 55 12.60 -28.60 12.77
C PHE A 55 12.20 -28.14 14.17
N ASP A 56 11.33 -28.86 14.87
CA ASP A 56 10.93 -28.55 16.25
C ASP A 56 12.12 -28.60 17.19
N ARG A 57 13.00 -29.61 17.05
CA ARG A 57 14.23 -29.70 17.83
C ARG A 57 15.19 -28.56 17.54
N TRP A 58 15.43 -28.26 16.26
CA TRP A 58 16.29 -27.17 15.85
C TRP A 58 15.77 -25.82 16.39
N ALA A 59 14.47 -25.57 16.33
CA ALA A 59 13.84 -24.35 16.86
C ALA A 59 13.98 -24.26 18.39
N GLY A 60 13.83 -25.36 19.10
CA GLY A 60 14.05 -25.43 20.56
C GLY A 60 15.49 -25.11 20.96
N GLU A 61 16.47 -25.58 20.20
CA GLU A 61 17.89 -25.28 20.44
C GLU A 61 18.22 -23.80 20.20
N GLN A 62 17.57 -23.15 19.23
CA GLN A 62 17.74 -21.71 18.97
C GLN A 62 17.11 -20.82 20.07
N ALA A 63 16.01 -21.26 20.68
CA ALA A 63 15.39 -20.55 21.79
C ALA A 63 16.27 -20.45 23.04
N TRP A 64 17.17 -21.41 23.24
CA TRP A 64 18.16 -21.40 24.34
C TRP A 64 19.36 -20.47 24.09
N GLN A 65 19.60 -20.04 22.86
CA GLN A 65 20.74 -19.19 22.49
C GLN A 65 20.37 -17.68 22.43
N ALA A 66 19.16 -17.30 22.78
CA ALA A 66 18.79 -15.90 22.95
C ALA A 66 19.65 -15.30 24.10
N PRO A 67 20.31 -14.15 23.91
CA PRO A 67 21.13 -13.54 24.95
C PRO A 67 20.27 -13.26 26.17
N ALA A 68 20.64 -13.85 27.32
CA ALA A 68 20.02 -13.57 28.59
C ALA A 68 20.18 -12.07 28.86
N ALA A 69 19.06 -11.37 29.02
CA ALA A 69 19.04 -10.01 29.53
C ALA A 69 19.80 -10.01 30.87
N SER A 70 20.80 -9.15 30.95
CA SER A 70 21.69 -9.01 32.10
C SER A 70 20.88 -8.88 33.41
N ALA A 71 20.82 -9.94 34.19
CA ALA A 71 20.34 -9.91 35.55
C ALA A 71 21.47 -9.38 36.44
N SER A 72 21.27 -8.21 36.92
CA SER A 72 22.17 -7.50 37.82
C SER A 72 22.01 -7.92 39.27
N ALA A 73 23.16 -8.00 39.93
CA ALA A 73 23.43 -7.72 41.33
C ALA A 73 22.69 -8.54 42.42
N GLN A 74 23.45 -9.47 42.97
CA GLN A 74 23.28 -10.09 44.28
C GLN A 74 23.43 -9.05 45.41
N PRO A 75 22.64 -9.13 46.49
CA PRO A 75 22.87 -8.31 47.67
C PRO A 75 23.98 -8.88 48.56
N ALA A 76 24.92 -8.04 48.95
CA ALA A 76 25.93 -8.35 49.96
C ALA A 76 25.33 -8.23 51.39
N ALA A 77 25.78 -9.09 52.29
CA ALA A 77 25.37 -9.16 53.70
C ALA A 77 25.92 -7.97 54.50
N PRO A 78 25.32 -7.66 55.69
CA PRO A 78 25.59 -6.42 56.41
C PRO A 78 26.83 -6.49 57.31
N GLY A 79 27.64 -5.42 57.24
CA GLY A 79 28.72 -5.16 58.20
C GLY A 79 28.55 -3.73 58.75
N ASP A 80 28.60 -3.65 60.07
CA ASP A 80 28.40 -2.44 60.87
C ASP A 80 29.42 -1.34 60.64
N ALA A 81 28.94 -0.10 60.36
CA ALA A 81 29.63 1.16 60.63
C ALA A 81 28.62 2.32 60.73
N PRO A 82 28.84 3.31 61.59
CA PRO A 82 27.86 4.38 61.89
C PRO A 82 27.81 5.42 60.75
N PRO A 83 26.66 6.10 60.58
CA PRO A 83 26.44 6.97 59.42
C PRO A 83 27.03 8.38 59.64
N PRO A 84 27.54 9.02 58.58
CA PRO A 84 27.79 10.46 58.54
C PRO A 84 26.49 11.25 58.29
N PRO A 85 26.43 12.55 58.62
CA PRO A 85 25.20 13.33 58.58
C PRO A 85 24.69 13.54 57.16
N VAL A 86 23.36 13.45 57.02
CA VAL A 86 22.62 13.54 55.76
C VAL A 86 22.41 15.02 55.44
N ASP A 87 23.08 15.51 54.41
CA ASP A 87 22.61 16.66 53.63
C ASP A 87 21.49 16.19 52.74
N ALA A 88 20.30 16.73 52.98
CA ALA A 88 19.10 16.39 52.22
C ALA A 88 19.27 16.85 50.75
N ALA A 89 19.49 15.88 49.87
CA ALA A 89 19.36 16.13 48.44
C ALA A 89 17.89 16.44 48.10
N PRO A 90 17.61 17.44 47.25
CA PRO A 90 16.25 17.75 46.85
C PRO A 90 15.66 16.53 46.10
N PRO A 91 14.32 16.30 46.26
CA PRO A 91 13.67 15.15 45.63
C PRO A 91 13.91 15.22 44.13
N ALA A 92 14.40 14.09 43.54
CA ALA A 92 14.51 13.92 42.10
C ALA A 92 13.12 14.10 41.52
N THR A 93 12.88 15.22 40.89
CA THR A 93 11.73 15.40 39.98
C THR A 93 11.87 14.37 38.90
N HIS A 94 11.07 13.29 39.00
CA HIS A 94 10.80 12.44 37.87
C HIS A 94 10.14 13.35 36.83
N THR A 95 10.93 13.91 35.94
CA THR A 95 10.41 14.42 34.68
C THR A 95 9.73 13.24 34.01
N ALA A 96 8.39 13.27 33.98
CA ALA A 96 7.62 12.34 33.18
C ALA A 96 8.24 12.40 31.78
N GLU A 97 8.86 11.29 31.33
CA GLU A 97 9.29 11.16 29.93
C GLU A 97 8.04 11.43 29.10
N ALA A 98 8.04 12.58 28.43
CA ALA A 98 6.99 12.90 27.49
C ALA A 98 6.97 11.75 26.47
N VAL A 99 5.85 11.01 26.45
CA VAL A 99 5.64 9.94 25.46
C VAL A 99 5.86 10.57 24.10
N GLN A 100 6.98 10.24 23.48
CA GLN A 100 7.35 10.81 22.19
C GLN A 100 6.37 10.27 21.16
N VAL A 101 5.40 11.10 20.78
CA VAL A 101 4.42 10.76 19.74
C VAL A 101 5.18 10.62 18.43
N ASP A 102 5.01 9.49 17.76
CA ASP A 102 5.55 9.28 16.40
C ASP A 102 5.16 10.47 15.50
N GLY A 103 6.12 11.09 14.81
CA GLY A 103 5.92 12.35 14.06
C GLY A 103 4.76 12.32 13.06
N CYS A 104 4.50 11.16 12.41
CA CYS A 104 3.36 10.99 11.51
C CYS A 104 2.00 10.94 12.23
N ARG A 105 1.97 10.91 13.56
CA ARG A 105 0.77 11.00 14.41
C ARG A 105 0.63 12.34 15.14
N ASP A 106 1.63 13.19 15.02
CA ASP A 106 1.63 14.49 15.68
C ASP A 106 0.60 15.42 15.04
N ALA A 107 -0.38 15.84 15.82
CA ALA A 107 -1.50 16.68 15.40
C ALA A 107 -1.10 18.11 15.00
N GLN A 108 0.14 18.55 15.30
CA GLN A 108 0.64 19.84 14.85
C GLN A 108 0.81 19.90 13.31
N TYR A 109 0.97 18.74 12.68
CA TYR A 109 1.09 18.64 11.22
C TYR A 109 -0.28 18.39 10.58
N GLY A 110 -0.52 19.01 9.43
CA GLY A 110 -1.73 18.80 8.64
C GLY A 110 -1.90 17.35 8.19
N THR A 111 -3.12 17.00 7.82
CA THR A 111 -3.46 15.61 7.47
C THR A 111 -2.63 15.05 6.31
N LEU A 112 -2.42 15.85 5.25
CA LEU A 112 -1.60 15.41 4.10
C LEU A 112 -0.11 15.31 4.46
N SER A 113 0.37 16.19 5.37
CA SER A 113 1.72 16.12 5.91
C SER A 113 1.97 14.82 6.66
N ARG A 114 1.10 14.48 7.58
CA ARG A 114 1.18 13.22 8.34
C ARG A 114 1.04 12.00 7.43
N PHE A 115 0.16 12.10 6.45
CA PHE A 115 -0.05 11.01 5.51
C PHE A 115 1.20 10.71 4.68
N TRP A 116 1.82 11.71 4.08
CA TRP A 116 3.00 11.54 3.22
C TRP A 116 4.35 11.82 3.91
N GLU A 117 4.30 12.18 5.21
CA GLU A 117 5.50 12.53 6.01
C GLU A 117 6.36 13.58 5.30
N LEU A 118 5.71 14.70 4.94
CA LEU A 118 6.28 15.74 4.08
C LEU A 118 7.33 16.59 4.78
N GLU A 119 7.22 16.77 6.10
CA GLU A 119 8.17 17.48 6.95
C GLU A 119 9.09 16.51 7.70
N ALA A 120 10.30 16.96 7.99
CA ALA A 120 11.26 16.17 8.79
C ALA A 120 10.69 15.76 10.15
N GLY A 121 9.89 16.62 10.79
CA GLY A 121 9.25 16.34 12.08
C GLY A 121 8.02 15.42 11.98
N SER A 122 7.45 15.22 10.81
CA SER A 122 6.34 14.27 10.59
C SER A 122 6.81 12.87 10.20
N ASP A 123 8.11 12.60 10.26
CA ASP A 123 8.71 11.32 9.87
C ASP A 123 8.42 10.21 10.91
N CYS A 124 8.03 9.05 10.45
CA CYS A 124 7.87 7.83 11.25
C CYS A 124 8.80 6.69 10.81
N GLY A 125 9.84 6.99 10.05
CA GLY A 125 10.87 6.04 9.59
C GLY A 125 10.49 5.27 8.33
N ALA A 126 11.49 4.63 7.74
CA ALA A 126 11.35 3.76 6.57
C ALA A 126 10.91 2.34 6.96
N PHE A 127 10.39 1.59 6.00
CA PHE A 127 9.97 0.18 6.11
C PHE A 127 8.95 -0.13 7.22
N ARG A 128 8.23 0.87 7.70
CA ARG A 128 7.07 0.69 8.59
C ARG A 128 5.79 0.68 7.75
N PHE A 129 4.94 -0.31 7.99
CA PHE A 129 3.65 -0.40 7.32
C PHE A 129 2.65 0.58 7.93
N ARG A 130 1.88 1.26 7.08
CA ARG A 130 0.82 2.21 7.44
C ARG A 130 -0.40 1.95 6.56
N GLY A 131 -1.56 2.33 7.01
CA GLY A 131 -2.75 2.38 6.17
C GLY A 131 -2.54 3.29 4.96
N TYR A 132 -3.06 2.88 3.81
CA TYR A 132 -3.00 3.66 2.57
C TYR A 132 -4.39 4.15 2.15
N ARG A 133 -5.33 3.24 2.01
CA ARG A 133 -6.76 3.50 1.89
C ARG A 133 -7.47 2.83 3.07
N PRO A 134 -8.73 3.19 3.38
CA PRO A 134 -9.46 2.52 4.45
C PRO A 134 -9.46 1.00 4.27
N MET A 135 -9.03 0.25 5.29
CA MET A 135 -9.17 -1.20 5.31
C MET A 135 -10.59 -1.53 5.73
N THR A 136 -11.35 -2.21 4.87
CA THR A 136 -12.80 -2.38 5.07
C THR A 136 -13.25 -3.82 4.94
N VAL A 137 -14.28 -4.15 5.72
CA VAL A 137 -15.11 -5.34 5.51
C VAL A 137 -16.56 -4.87 5.47
N SER A 138 -17.27 -5.10 4.36
CA SER A 138 -18.60 -4.56 4.13
C SER A 138 -19.52 -5.54 3.39
N VAL A 139 -20.80 -5.49 3.73
CA VAL A 139 -21.85 -6.09 2.91
C VAL A 139 -22.23 -5.12 1.79
N VAL A 140 -22.34 -5.65 0.59
CA VAL A 140 -22.54 -4.91 -0.64
C VAL A 140 -23.83 -5.35 -1.30
N GLY A 141 -24.68 -4.41 -1.66
CA GLY A 141 -25.85 -4.60 -2.52
C GLY A 141 -25.71 -3.82 -3.82
N ALA A 142 -25.93 -4.47 -4.96
CA ALA A 142 -25.79 -3.84 -6.26
C ALA A 142 -27.08 -3.93 -7.09
N ASN A 143 -27.30 -2.96 -7.98
CA ASN A 143 -28.42 -2.98 -8.92
C ASN A 143 -28.31 -4.11 -9.95
N ASN A 144 -27.09 -4.56 -10.24
CA ASN A 144 -26.82 -5.69 -11.13
C ASN A 144 -25.53 -6.42 -10.72
N VAL A 145 -25.34 -7.63 -11.25
CA VAL A 145 -24.11 -8.42 -11.12
C VAL A 145 -23.71 -8.94 -12.50
N ASN A 146 -22.42 -8.98 -12.76
CA ASN A 146 -21.87 -9.51 -13.99
C ASN A 146 -21.71 -11.04 -13.87
N ARG A 147 -22.63 -11.78 -14.42
CA ARG A 147 -22.60 -13.25 -14.41
C ARG A 147 -21.74 -13.83 -15.51
N GLN A 148 -21.55 -13.08 -16.60
CA GLN A 148 -20.74 -13.49 -17.76
C GLN A 148 -19.85 -12.31 -18.18
N PRO A 149 -18.69 -12.13 -17.55
CA PRO A 149 -17.77 -11.03 -17.85
C PRO A 149 -17.27 -11.07 -19.29
N THR A 150 -17.19 -9.90 -19.93
CA THR A 150 -16.69 -9.71 -21.27
C THR A 150 -15.57 -8.67 -21.32
N SER A 151 -14.76 -8.74 -22.38
CA SER A 151 -13.72 -7.79 -22.70
C SER A 151 -13.75 -7.44 -24.19
N GLY A 152 -13.02 -6.40 -24.57
CA GLY A 152 -12.74 -6.11 -25.98
C GLY A 152 -11.80 -7.13 -26.64
N ASN A 153 -11.08 -7.93 -25.87
CA ASN A 153 -10.32 -9.07 -26.35
C ASN A 153 -11.21 -10.32 -26.32
N PRO A 154 -11.44 -11.01 -27.48
CA PRO A 154 -12.29 -12.19 -27.54
C PRO A 154 -11.88 -13.34 -26.62
N GLU A 155 -10.60 -13.52 -26.33
CA GLU A 155 -10.08 -14.57 -25.44
C GLU A 155 -10.46 -14.32 -23.97
N ASN A 156 -10.78 -13.08 -23.63
CA ASN A 156 -11.15 -12.66 -22.28
C ASN A 156 -12.68 -12.57 -22.07
N ASN A 157 -13.46 -13.35 -22.79
CA ASN A 157 -14.90 -13.43 -22.66
C ASN A 157 -15.32 -14.74 -22.00
N ALA A 158 -16.02 -14.66 -20.86
CA ALA A 158 -16.54 -15.84 -20.18
C ALA A 158 -17.47 -16.64 -21.10
N THR A 159 -17.24 -17.94 -21.22
CA THR A 159 -18.00 -18.84 -22.12
C THR A 159 -19.39 -19.19 -21.59
N SER A 160 -19.57 -19.14 -20.27
CA SER A 160 -20.84 -19.46 -19.60
C SER A 160 -21.09 -18.51 -18.44
N PRO A 161 -22.37 -18.22 -18.11
CA PRO A 161 -22.69 -17.43 -16.94
C PRO A 161 -22.50 -18.24 -15.65
N ILE A 162 -22.07 -17.55 -14.58
CA ILE A 162 -22.04 -18.07 -13.21
C ILE A 162 -23.15 -17.38 -12.42
N ASP A 163 -23.87 -18.13 -11.60
CA ASP A 163 -25.04 -17.62 -10.88
C ASP A 163 -24.65 -16.78 -9.64
N TYR A 164 -23.91 -15.73 -9.88
CA TYR A 164 -23.58 -14.75 -8.86
C TYR A 164 -24.81 -13.96 -8.39
N ARG A 165 -24.87 -13.70 -7.08
CA ARG A 165 -25.89 -12.84 -6.48
C ARG A 165 -25.44 -11.37 -6.49
N ARG A 166 -26.44 -10.47 -6.44
CA ARG A 166 -26.20 -9.01 -6.37
C ARG A 166 -25.71 -8.55 -5.00
N THR A 167 -25.90 -9.41 -3.98
CA THR A 167 -25.41 -9.18 -2.62
C THR A 167 -24.19 -10.01 -2.39
N GLU A 168 -23.12 -9.35 -1.99
CA GLU A 168 -21.82 -9.99 -1.75
C GLU A 168 -21.10 -9.32 -0.57
N MET A 169 -20.06 -9.92 -0.04
CA MET A 169 -19.16 -9.27 0.91
C MET A 169 -17.97 -8.69 0.15
N ARG A 170 -17.57 -7.47 0.50
CA ARG A 170 -16.35 -6.83 -0.02
C ARG A 170 -15.37 -6.63 1.11
N MET A 171 -14.12 -7.01 0.84
CA MET A 171 -12.99 -6.79 1.74
C MET A 171 -11.93 -5.98 1.02
N GLN A 172 -11.41 -4.95 1.66
CA GLN A 172 -10.29 -4.15 1.16
C GLN A 172 -9.18 -4.13 2.20
N LEU A 173 -8.00 -4.56 1.77
CA LEU A 173 -6.74 -4.38 2.48
C LEU A 173 -5.92 -3.34 1.71
N SER A 174 -5.40 -2.34 2.41
CA SER A 174 -4.58 -1.33 1.75
C SER A 174 -3.51 -0.80 2.69
N VAL A 175 -2.26 -0.98 2.29
CA VAL A 175 -1.09 -0.62 3.07
C VAL A 175 -0.07 0.12 2.21
N ARG A 176 0.76 0.93 2.85
CA ARG A 176 1.94 1.55 2.24
C ARG A 176 3.13 1.49 3.18
N THR A 177 4.32 1.58 2.62
CA THR A 177 5.57 1.74 3.36
C THR A 177 6.48 2.72 2.65
N LYS A 178 7.17 3.55 3.42
CA LYS A 178 8.20 4.44 2.90
C LYS A 178 9.48 3.65 2.65
N LEU A 179 10.01 3.70 1.44
CA LEU A 179 11.24 3.02 1.03
C LEU A 179 12.48 3.91 1.26
N ALA A 180 12.36 5.20 0.95
CA ALA A 180 13.44 6.16 1.05
C ALA A 180 12.88 7.58 1.22
N GLN A 181 13.72 8.50 1.69
CA GLN A 181 13.43 9.93 1.80
C GLN A 181 14.66 10.78 1.60
N GLY A 182 14.48 12.06 1.26
CA GLY A 182 15.59 13.00 1.07
C GLY A 182 16.43 12.64 -0.15
N LEU A 183 15.81 12.17 -1.23
CA LEU A 183 16.50 11.71 -2.45
C LEU A 183 17.05 12.90 -3.27
N LEU A 184 16.41 14.05 -3.19
CA LEU A 184 16.84 15.27 -3.88
C LEU A 184 17.33 16.33 -2.88
N PRO A 185 18.47 17.01 -3.16
CA PRO A 185 18.90 18.14 -2.36
C PRO A 185 17.88 19.27 -2.42
N ARG A 186 17.60 19.88 -1.28
CA ARG A 186 16.61 20.98 -1.16
C ARG A 186 17.16 22.16 -0.40
N SER A 187 16.71 23.34 -0.77
CA SER A 187 17.01 24.58 -0.05
C SER A 187 16.29 24.66 1.32
N ASN A 188 15.14 23.99 1.48
CA ASN A 188 14.42 23.89 2.74
C ASN A 188 14.65 22.51 3.37
N PRO A 189 15.51 22.39 4.40
CA PRO A 189 15.80 21.11 5.05
C PRO A 189 14.63 20.55 5.87
N GLY A 190 13.63 21.38 6.17
CA GLY A 190 12.40 20.95 6.88
C GLY A 190 11.45 20.11 6.04
N LEU A 191 11.55 20.17 4.69
CA LEU A 191 10.72 19.40 3.78
C LEU A 191 11.54 18.28 3.13
N ARG A 192 10.98 17.07 3.06
CA ARG A 192 11.66 15.89 2.49
C ARG A 192 10.79 15.20 1.47
N ASP A 193 11.37 14.96 0.29
CA ASP A 193 10.80 14.07 -0.71
C ASP A 193 10.93 12.62 -0.27
N SER A 194 10.08 11.76 -0.80
CA SER A 194 10.03 10.37 -0.36
C SER A 194 9.57 9.41 -1.46
N LEU A 195 10.08 8.18 -1.38
CA LEU A 195 9.69 7.07 -2.24
C LEU A 195 8.88 6.07 -1.42
N TRP A 196 7.72 5.69 -1.93
CA TRP A 196 6.76 4.81 -1.27
C TRP A 196 6.44 3.60 -2.12
N PHE A 197 6.20 2.48 -1.45
CA PHE A 197 5.51 1.33 -2.02
C PHE A 197 4.10 1.29 -1.41
N GLY A 198 3.10 1.10 -2.26
CA GLY A 198 1.71 0.89 -1.88
C GLY A 198 1.19 -0.43 -2.41
N TYR A 199 0.30 -1.07 -1.66
CA TYR A 199 -0.42 -2.25 -2.10
C TYR A 199 -1.88 -2.16 -1.65
N THR A 200 -2.79 -2.32 -2.61
CA THR A 200 -4.23 -2.43 -2.32
C THR A 200 -4.77 -3.72 -2.91
N GLN A 201 -5.49 -4.47 -2.10
CA GLN A 201 -6.26 -5.63 -2.52
C GLN A 201 -7.73 -5.38 -2.23
N GLN A 202 -8.60 -5.69 -3.21
CA GLN A 202 -10.04 -5.62 -3.05
C GLN A 202 -10.68 -6.91 -3.52
N SER A 203 -11.31 -7.64 -2.59
CA SER A 203 -11.92 -8.95 -2.84
C SER A 203 -13.44 -8.88 -2.74
N TYR A 204 -14.10 -9.53 -3.66
CA TYR A 204 -15.56 -9.66 -3.74
C TYR A 204 -15.96 -11.11 -3.50
N TRP A 205 -16.55 -11.39 -2.36
CA TRP A 205 -16.87 -12.72 -1.88
C TRP A 205 -18.38 -12.99 -1.94
N GLN A 206 -18.77 -14.00 -2.68
CA GLN A 206 -20.16 -14.46 -2.81
C GLN A 206 -20.62 -15.25 -1.57
N LEU A 207 -20.36 -14.71 -0.37
CA LEU A 207 -20.64 -15.36 0.91
C LEU A 207 -22.10 -15.86 1.02
N PHE A 208 -23.03 -15.15 0.42
CA PHE A 208 -24.48 -15.45 0.46
C PHE A 208 -24.95 -16.38 -0.67
N SER A 209 -24.04 -17.03 -1.39
CA SER A 209 -24.35 -17.92 -2.53
C SER A 209 -23.90 -19.36 -2.23
N PRO A 210 -24.62 -20.10 -1.35
CA PRO A 210 -24.25 -21.47 -0.99
C PRO A 210 -24.32 -22.43 -2.17
N ASP A 211 -25.22 -22.20 -3.12
CA ASP A 211 -25.46 -23.07 -4.27
C ASP A 211 -24.24 -23.19 -5.22
N ILE A 212 -23.33 -22.21 -5.16
CA ILE A 212 -22.09 -22.18 -5.92
C ILE A 212 -20.84 -22.25 -5.00
N SER A 213 -20.98 -22.80 -3.79
CA SER A 213 -19.89 -22.99 -2.83
C SER A 213 -19.20 -21.70 -2.36
N ARG A 214 -19.90 -20.56 -2.36
CA ARG A 214 -19.46 -19.26 -1.86
C ARG A 214 -18.07 -18.81 -2.38
N PRO A 215 -17.83 -18.73 -3.71
CA PRO A 215 -16.52 -18.39 -4.25
C PRO A 215 -16.20 -16.90 -4.06
N PHE A 216 -14.92 -16.55 -4.16
CA PHE A 216 -14.54 -15.18 -4.51
C PHE A 216 -14.84 -14.96 -5.98
N ARG A 217 -15.69 -13.97 -6.28
CA ARG A 217 -16.05 -13.60 -7.65
C ARG A 217 -14.88 -12.92 -8.35
N ASN A 218 -14.16 -12.09 -7.63
CA ASN A 218 -13.02 -11.35 -8.12
C ASN A 218 -12.15 -10.87 -6.95
N THR A 219 -10.84 -10.79 -7.17
CA THR A 219 -9.89 -10.13 -6.27
C THR A 219 -8.97 -9.28 -7.11
N ASP A 220 -9.05 -7.96 -6.92
CA ASP A 220 -8.17 -7.00 -7.59
C ASP A 220 -6.94 -6.74 -6.72
N HIS A 221 -5.76 -6.76 -7.32
CA HIS A 221 -4.46 -6.45 -6.73
C HIS A 221 -3.90 -5.20 -7.39
N GLU A 222 -3.46 -4.22 -6.59
CA GLU A 222 -2.93 -2.95 -7.08
C GLU A 222 -1.64 -2.59 -6.33
N PRO A 223 -0.47 -3.20 -6.67
CA PRO A 223 0.84 -2.71 -6.24
C PRO A 223 1.22 -1.44 -6.99
N GLU A 224 1.79 -0.46 -6.25
CA GLU A 224 2.22 0.81 -6.82
C GLU A 224 3.51 1.32 -6.17
N ILE A 225 4.31 2.06 -6.94
CA ILE A 225 5.46 2.81 -6.46
C ILE A 225 5.19 4.29 -6.68
N MET A 226 5.43 5.10 -5.67
CA MET A 226 5.08 6.52 -5.66
C MET A 226 6.27 7.35 -5.20
N TYR A 227 6.67 8.30 -6.01
CA TYR A 227 7.58 9.37 -5.60
C TYR A 227 6.75 10.58 -5.21
N VAL A 228 6.95 11.09 -4.00
CA VAL A 228 6.24 12.24 -3.43
C VAL A 228 7.20 13.39 -3.21
N TYR A 229 6.91 14.50 -3.84
CA TYR A 229 7.66 15.74 -3.73
C TYR A 229 6.84 16.73 -2.87
N PRO A 230 7.32 17.12 -1.67
CA PRO A 230 6.60 18.00 -0.79
C PRO A 230 6.61 19.43 -1.33
N THR A 231 5.49 20.11 -1.15
CA THR A 231 5.28 21.52 -1.47
C THR A 231 4.66 22.20 -0.26
N ASP A 232 4.99 23.45 -0.01
CA ASP A 232 4.35 24.26 1.01
C ASP A 232 4.01 25.62 0.43
N ALA A 233 3.16 25.62 -0.59
CA ALA A 233 2.70 26.83 -1.23
C ALA A 233 1.33 27.25 -0.69
N ARG A 234 1.23 28.53 -0.30
CA ARG A 234 -0.04 29.13 0.10
C ARG A 234 -0.82 29.55 -1.13
N LEU A 235 -2.06 29.12 -1.19
CA LEU A 235 -3.00 29.44 -2.26
C LEU A 235 -4.07 30.42 -1.74
N PRO A 236 -4.85 31.09 -2.62
CA PRO A 236 -5.98 31.90 -2.22
C PRO A 236 -6.94 31.20 -1.26
N TRP A 237 -7.66 31.96 -0.43
CA TRP A 237 -8.66 31.49 0.54
C TRP A 237 -8.12 30.55 1.62
N GLY A 238 -6.79 30.58 1.89
CA GLY A 238 -6.16 29.78 2.95
C GLY A 238 -5.82 28.34 2.57
N TRP A 239 -6.03 27.93 1.34
CA TRP A 239 -5.58 26.60 0.87
C TRP A 239 -4.05 26.50 0.90
N ARG A 240 -3.56 25.30 1.16
CA ARG A 240 -2.13 24.96 1.11
C ARG A 240 -1.92 23.80 0.15
N TRP A 241 -1.10 24.02 -0.86
CA TRP A 241 -0.65 22.94 -1.74
C TRP A 241 0.47 22.18 -1.04
N ARG A 242 0.25 20.90 -0.80
CA ARG A 242 1.10 20.10 0.09
C ARG A 242 2.08 19.22 -0.63
N TYR A 243 1.70 18.64 -1.75
CA TYR A 243 2.57 17.75 -2.51
C TYR A 243 2.18 17.66 -3.98
N SER A 244 3.17 17.26 -4.77
CA SER A 244 3.03 16.66 -6.10
C SER A 244 3.75 15.33 -6.12
N GLY A 245 3.41 14.44 -7.04
CA GLY A 245 4.05 13.14 -7.11
C GLY A 245 3.87 12.47 -8.45
N LEU A 246 4.68 11.46 -8.65
CA LEU A 246 4.68 10.55 -9.81
C LEU A 246 4.54 9.13 -9.31
N GLY A 247 3.74 8.30 -9.99
CA GLY A 247 3.64 6.90 -9.62
C GLY A 247 3.52 5.98 -10.81
N LEU A 248 3.90 4.72 -10.56
CA LEU A 248 3.71 3.58 -11.44
C LEU A 248 2.81 2.61 -10.70
N VAL A 249 1.77 2.10 -11.35
CA VAL A 249 0.84 1.15 -10.77
C VAL A 249 0.54 0.03 -11.75
N HIS A 250 0.64 -1.19 -11.26
CA HIS A 250 0.08 -2.38 -11.87
C HIS A 250 -1.25 -2.70 -11.21
N GLN A 251 -2.26 -3.10 -11.98
CA GLN A 251 -3.50 -3.60 -11.42
C GLN A 251 -3.93 -4.84 -12.20
N SER A 252 -4.18 -5.94 -11.47
CA SER A 252 -4.60 -7.22 -12.05
C SER A 252 -5.56 -7.94 -11.11
N ASN A 253 -6.35 -8.86 -11.66
CA ASN A 253 -7.25 -9.68 -10.85
C ASN A 253 -6.70 -11.10 -10.57
N GLY A 254 -5.48 -11.41 -11.01
CA GLY A 254 -4.82 -12.69 -10.73
C GLY A 254 -5.54 -13.93 -11.29
N GLN A 255 -6.54 -13.75 -12.17
CA GLN A 255 -7.27 -14.87 -12.76
C GLN A 255 -6.62 -15.27 -14.10
N SER A 256 -6.83 -16.53 -14.48
CA SER A 256 -6.48 -17.04 -15.82
C SER A 256 -7.57 -16.69 -16.84
N LEU A 257 -7.26 -16.88 -18.11
CA LEU A 257 -8.25 -16.79 -19.20
C LEU A 257 -9.45 -17.71 -18.92
N PRO A 258 -10.64 -17.29 -19.25
CA PRO A 258 -11.02 -16.05 -19.95
C PRO A 258 -11.33 -14.87 -19.00
N LEU A 259 -11.03 -14.98 -17.71
CA LEU A 259 -11.40 -13.99 -16.71
C LEU A 259 -10.24 -13.06 -16.33
N SER A 260 -9.04 -13.26 -16.87
CA SER A 260 -7.89 -12.41 -16.67
C SER A 260 -8.18 -10.95 -17.03
N ARG A 261 -7.78 -10.03 -16.14
CA ARG A 261 -7.82 -8.58 -16.37
C ARG A 261 -6.57 -7.96 -15.75
N SER A 262 -5.86 -7.16 -16.53
CA SER A 262 -4.69 -6.43 -16.04
C SER A 262 -4.47 -5.14 -16.82
N TRP A 263 -3.82 -4.17 -16.22
CA TRP A 263 -3.32 -2.98 -16.88
C TRP A 263 -2.27 -2.25 -16.05
N ASN A 264 -1.40 -1.53 -16.76
CA ASN A 264 -0.32 -0.75 -16.20
C ASN A 264 -0.53 0.74 -16.47
N ARG A 265 -0.21 1.61 -15.50
CA ARG A 265 -0.39 3.05 -15.61
C ARG A 265 0.79 3.80 -15.01
N VAL A 266 1.16 4.90 -15.65
CA VAL A 266 1.95 5.96 -15.04
C VAL A 266 1.02 7.13 -14.71
N TYR A 267 1.18 7.76 -13.55
CA TYR A 267 0.31 8.85 -13.14
C TYR A 267 1.07 9.98 -12.46
N LEU A 268 0.50 11.18 -12.59
CA LEU A 268 0.84 12.34 -11.78
C LEU A 268 -0.23 12.50 -10.71
N MET A 269 0.17 12.91 -9.53
CA MET A 269 -0.74 13.21 -8.42
C MET A 269 -0.38 14.51 -7.72
N SER A 270 -1.36 15.11 -7.09
CA SER A 270 -1.19 16.31 -6.28
C SER A 270 -2.24 16.37 -5.19
N GLY A 271 -1.96 17.16 -4.13
CA GLY A 271 -2.89 17.34 -3.04
C GLY A 271 -2.75 18.67 -2.35
N MET A 272 -3.90 19.20 -1.92
CA MET A 272 -4.02 20.42 -1.14
C MET A 272 -4.98 20.22 0.04
N GLU A 273 -4.80 21.01 1.08
CA GLU A 273 -5.63 20.98 2.29
C GLU A 273 -6.01 22.38 2.76
N LEU A 274 -7.12 22.48 3.49
CA LEU A 274 -7.60 23.71 4.11
C LEU A 274 -8.04 23.43 5.54
N ALA A 275 -7.39 24.11 6.50
CA ALA A 275 -7.75 24.12 7.92
C ALA A 275 -7.93 22.71 8.53
N ASP A 276 -7.16 21.73 8.09
CA ASP A 276 -7.22 20.30 8.49
C ASP A 276 -8.60 19.64 8.35
N ARG A 277 -9.56 20.36 7.76
CA ARG A 277 -10.93 19.88 7.53
C ARG A 277 -11.20 19.45 6.10
N TRP A 278 -10.57 20.10 5.14
CA TRP A 278 -10.77 19.82 3.73
C TRP A 278 -9.49 19.32 3.10
N ARG A 279 -9.62 18.28 2.29
CA ARG A 279 -8.55 17.76 1.45
C ARG A 279 -9.05 17.59 0.04
N ILE A 280 -8.27 18.05 -0.92
CA ILE A 280 -8.50 17.81 -2.34
C ILE A 280 -7.26 17.09 -2.87
N THR A 281 -7.47 15.97 -3.53
CA THR A 281 -6.42 15.20 -4.18
C THR A 281 -6.80 14.95 -5.63
N GLY A 282 -5.81 14.98 -6.51
CA GLY A 282 -6.00 14.72 -7.93
C GLY A 282 -4.99 13.75 -8.45
N ARG A 283 -5.40 12.90 -9.39
CA ARG A 283 -4.52 12.03 -10.18
C ARG A 283 -4.92 12.09 -11.63
N ILE A 284 -3.93 12.13 -12.52
CA ILE A 284 -4.12 11.95 -13.97
C ILE A 284 -3.16 10.87 -14.42
N TRP A 285 -3.60 9.96 -15.27
CA TRP A 285 -2.77 8.83 -15.69
C TRP A 285 -2.84 8.55 -17.18
N LYS A 286 -1.77 7.91 -17.64
CA LYS A 286 -1.68 7.29 -18.95
C LYS A 286 -1.49 5.80 -18.76
N ARG A 287 -2.32 5.00 -19.45
CA ARG A 287 -2.10 3.56 -19.59
C ARG A 287 -0.81 3.31 -20.37
N LEU A 288 0.02 2.41 -19.89
CA LEU A 288 1.15 1.89 -20.66
C LEU A 288 0.61 0.99 -21.77
N HIS A 289 1.26 1.06 -22.92
CA HIS A 289 0.83 0.29 -24.09
C HIS A 289 1.12 -1.20 -23.89
N GLU A 290 0.15 -2.02 -24.22
CA GLU A 290 0.25 -3.47 -24.30
C GLU A 290 -0.07 -3.89 -25.73
N SER A 291 0.57 -4.95 -26.23
CA SER A 291 0.25 -5.49 -27.56
C SER A 291 -1.17 -6.06 -27.59
N ALA A 292 -1.82 -6.05 -28.74
CA ALA A 292 -3.19 -6.54 -28.86
C ALA A 292 -3.34 -8.01 -28.42
N ALA A 293 -2.29 -8.82 -28.55
CA ALA A 293 -2.28 -10.21 -28.11
C ALA A 293 -2.22 -10.37 -26.56
N ASN A 294 -1.65 -9.38 -25.87
CA ASN A 294 -1.47 -9.43 -24.40
C ASN A 294 -2.41 -8.48 -23.65
N ASP A 295 -3.25 -7.73 -24.38
CA ASP A 295 -4.18 -6.79 -23.76
C ASP A 295 -5.46 -7.50 -23.33
N ASP A 296 -5.55 -7.83 -22.04
CA ASP A 296 -6.73 -8.49 -21.45
C ASP A 296 -8.01 -7.65 -21.52
N ASN A 297 -7.87 -6.32 -21.59
CA ASN A 297 -8.99 -5.39 -21.47
C ASN A 297 -8.80 -4.13 -22.32
N PRO A 298 -8.80 -4.29 -23.66
CA PRO A 298 -8.71 -3.16 -24.58
C PRO A 298 -9.74 -2.08 -24.27
N GLY A 299 -9.26 -0.83 -24.25
CA GLY A 299 -10.14 0.31 -24.00
C GLY A 299 -10.57 0.55 -22.56
N ILE A 300 -10.01 -0.13 -21.54
CA ILE A 300 -10.35 0.05 -20.12
C ILE A 300 -10.33 1.53 -19.68
N SER A 301 -9.38 2.33 -20.20
CA SER A 301 -9.29 3.76 -19.88
C SER A 301 -10.52 4.58 -20.34
N ASN A 302 -11.31 4.06 -21.28
CA ASN A 302 -12.54 4.70 -21.73
C ASN A 302 -13.71 4.47 -20.76
N TYR A 303 -13.58 3.55 -19.81
CA TYR A 303 -14.57 3.20 -18.80
C TYR A 303 -14.13 3.66 -17.42
N VAL A 304 -12.99 3.15 -16.94
CA VAL A 304 -12.46 3.45 -15.59
C VAL A 304 -11.96 4.88 -15.48
N GLY A 305 -11.42 5.42 -16.57
CA GLY A 305 -11.00 6.81 -16.61
C GLY A 305 -9.53 7.03 -16.91
N ARG A 306 -9.15 8.32 -16.93
CA ARG A 306 -7.78 8.85 -17.05
C ARG A 306 -7.48 9.92 -16.00
N ALA A 307 -8.50 10.30 -15.23
CA ALA A 307 -8.35 11.23 -14.13
C ALA A 307 -9.22 10.81 -12.94
N GLU A 308 -8.78 11.20 -11.76
CA GLU A 308 -9.48 11.03 -10.49
C GLU A 308 -9.36 12.33 -9.70
N LEU A 309 -10.47 12.79 -9.15
CA LEU A 309 -10.55 13.87 -8.19
C LEU A 309 -11.17 13.34 -6.90
N GLY A 310 -10.47 13.52 -5.80
CA GLY A 310 -10.95 13.22 -4.45
C GLY A 310 -11.16 14.49 -3.65
N VAL A 311 -12.29 14.61 -2.98
CA VAL A 311 -12.58 15.66 -2.01
C VAL A 311 -12.99 15.01 -0.71
N ALA A 312 -12.33 15.34 0.39
CA ALA A 312 -12.71 14.87 1.72
C ALA A 312 -12.96 16.02 2.66
N TRP A 313 -14.01 15.92 3.43
CA TRP A 313 -14.42 16.85 4.46
C TRP A 313 -14.55 16.15 5.81
N THR A 314 -13.83 16.67 6.80
CA THR A 314 -13.83 16.19 8.18
C THR A 314 -14.42 17.29 9.07
N PRO A 315 -15.77 17.36 9.21
CA PRO A 315 -16.42 18.40 10.01
C PRO A 315 -16.01 18.37 11.47
N ASP A 316 -15.77 17.16 11.98
CA ASP A 316 -15.39 16.86 13.36
C ASP A 316 -14.51 15.61 13.41
N PRO A 317 -13.87 15.25 14.54
CA PRO A 317 -12.98 14.09 14.65
C PRO A 317 -13.66 12.73 14.40
N ASP A 318 -14.97 12.66 14.54
CA ASP A 318 -15.72 11.41 14.44
C ASP A 318 -16.28 11.16 13.04
N ASN A 319 -16.39 12.19 12.21
CA ASN A 319 -17.01 12.09 10.91
C ASN A 319 -16.04 12.51 9.79
N THR A 320 -16.00 11.72 8.72
CA THR A 320 -15.35 12.07 7.45
C THR A 320 -16.26 11.72 6.30
N LEU A 321 -16.58 12.69 5.47
CA LEU A 321 -17.27 12.49 4.20
C LEU A 321 -16.28 12.68 3.07
N SER A 322 -16.33 11.78 2.07
CA SER A 322 -15.48 11.89 0.90
C SER A 322 -16.24 11.61 -0.38
N LEU A 323 -15.87 12.35 -1.43
CA LEU A 323 -16.34 12.18 -2.79
C LEU A 323 -15.14 11.88 -3.66
N THR A 324 -15.18 10.79 -4.40
CA THR A 324 -14.19 10.46 -5.43
C THR A 324 -14.89 10.39 -6.78
N ALA A 325 -14.41 11.15 -7.74
CA ALA A 325 -14.90 11.12 -9.11
C ALA A 325 -13.78 10.69 -10.07
N ARG A 326 -14.09 9.74 -10.96
CA ARG A 326 -13.21 9.34 -12.07
C ARG A 326 -13.84 9.71 -13.40
N HIS A 327 -13.00 10.10 -14.35
CA HIS A 327 -13.46 10.49 -15.68
C HIS A 327 -12.53 10.01 -16.78
N SER A 328 -13.10 9.58 -17.90
CA SER A 328 -12.34 9.04 -19.04
C SER A 328 -11.57 10.11 -19.81
N LEU A 329 -11.93 11.38 -19.67
CA LEU A 329 -11.43 12.51 -20.47
C LEU A 329 -11.54 12.27 -21.99
N GLY A 330 -12.43 11.39 -22.40
CA GLY A 330 -12.71 11.04 -23.79
C GLY A 330 -14.12 11.43 -24.22
N ALA A 331 -14.42 11.29 -25.51
CA ALA A 331 -15.68 11.70 -26.11
C ALA A 331 -16.94 11.04 -25.50
N THR A 332 -16.79 9.85 -24.89
CA THR A 332 -17.90 9.11 -24.27
C THR A 332 -18.20 9.54 -22.84
N ALA A 333 -17.39 10.43 -22.25
CA ALA A 333 -17.58 10.99 -20.89
C ALA A 333 -17.95 9.95 -19.81
N ARG A 334 -17.34 8.74 -19.88
CA ARG A 334 -17.57 7.67 -18.90
C ARG A 334 -16.69 7.86 -17.68
N GLY A 335 -17.07 7.21 -16.59
CA GLY A 335 -16.35 7.26 -15.33
C GLY A 335 -17.19 6.73 -14.19
N SER A 336 -16.88 7.17 -12.98
CA SER A 336 -17.61 6.78 -11.78
C SER A 336 -17.58 7.87 -10.73
N VAL A 337 -18.55 7.80 -9.82
CA VAL A 337 -18.60 8.62 -8.62
C VAL A 337 -18.74 7.67 -7.41
N ARG A 338 -17.97 7.95 -6.35
CA ARG A 338 -18.03 7.25 -5.08
C ARG A 338 -18.23 8.28 -3.97
N LEU A 339 -19.23 8.09 -3.17
CA LEU A 339 -19.50 8.84 -1.96
C LEU A 339 -19.28 7.92 -0.76
N GLU A 340 -18.49 8.35 0.23
CA GLU A 340 -18.18 7.57 1.42
C GLU A 340 -18.40 8.39 2.67
N TRP A 341 -18.92 7.74 3.69
CA TRP A 341 -19.04 8.29 5.04
C TRP A 341 -18.39 7.34 6.04
N LEU A 342 -17.42 7.85 6.76
CA LEU A 342 -16.72 7.17 7.85
C LEU A 342 -17.14 7.82 9.16
N GLN A 343 -17.78 7.07 10.05
CA GLN A 343 -18.22 7.52 11.36
C GLN A 343 -17.49 6.72 12.44
N SER A 344 -16.87 7.41 13.40
CA SER A 344 -16.21 6.77 14.54
C SER A 344 -17.20 5.93 15.34
N LEU A 345 -16.82 4.71 15.71
CA LEU A 345 -17.63 3.86 16.59
C LEU A 345 -17.37 4.13 18.10
N GLY A 346 -16.68 5.24 18.39
CA GLY A 346 -16.47 5.71 19.76
C GLY A 346 -15.29 5.07 20.46
N THR A 347 -15.38 5.00 21.78
CA THR A 347 -14.35 4.40 22.63
C THR A 347 -14.56 2.88 22.77
N SER A 348 -13.47 2.12 22.76
CA SER A 348 -13.52 0.69 23.07
C SER A 348 -13.98 0.44 24.50
N PHE A 349 -14.36 -0.81 24.84
CA PHE A 349 -14.64 -1.26 26.20
C PHE A 349 -13.52 -0.96 27.20
N VAL A 350 -12.34 -0.60 26.75
CA VAL A 350 -11.15 -0.25 27.55
C VAL A 350 -10.95 1.28 27.68
N GLY A 351 -11.92 2.11 27.23
CA GLY A 351 -11.87 3.57 27.34
C GLY A 351 -10.92 4.28 26.38
N ARG A 352 -10.30 3.59 25.45
CA ARG A 352 -9.45 4.18 24.40
C ARG A 352 -10.25 4.41 23.11
N ARG A 353 -10.03 5.54 22.44
CA ARG A 353 -10.57 5.77 21.09
C ARG A 353 -10.06 4.66 20.15
N THR A 354 -10.98 4.01 19.44
CA THR A 354 -10.63 3.00 18.43
C THR A 354 -10.52 3.66 17.07
N ASN A 355 -9.61 3.14 16.23
CA ASN A 355 -9.54 3.52 14.81
C ASN A 355 -10.64 2.81 13.98
N LEU A 356 -11.57 2.10 14.64
CA LEU A 356 -12.67 1.42 13.99
C LEU A 356 -13.79 2.40 13.68
N ARG A 357 -14.24 2.42 12.42
CA ARG A 357 -15.30 3.31 11.94
C ARG A 357 -16.39 2.51 11.24
N LEU A 358 -17.63 2.94 11.38
CA LEU A 358 -18.69 2.55 10.47
C LEU A 358 -18.37 3.15 9.10
N HIS A 359 -18.46 2.33 8.06
CA HIS A 359 -18.21 2.73 6.69
C HIS A 359 -19.46 2.53 5.85
N THR A 360 -20.00 3.61 5.34
CA THR A 360 -21.12 3.62 4.37
C THR A 360 -20.61 4.15 3.05
N GLN A 361 -20.91 3.47 1.94
CA GLN A 361 -20.46 3.87 0.62
C GLN A 361 -21.59 3.71 -0.41
N LEU A 362 -21.69 4.70 -1.28
CA LEU A 362 -22.47 4.65 -2.53
C LEU A 362 -21.52 4.84 -3.71
N PHE A 363 -21.53 3.89 -4.63
CA PHE A 363 -20.78 3.94 -5.88
C PHE A 363 -21.73 3.92 -7.06
N SER A 364 -21.46 4.70 -8.10
CA SER A 364 -22.18 4.64 -9.38
C SER A 364 -21.22 4.91 -10.54
N GLY A 365 -21.21 4.01 -11.52
CA GLY A 365 -20.37 4.15 -12.70
C GLY A 365 -19.70 2.86 -13.14
N TYR A 366 -18.49 2.99 -13.69
CA TYR A 366 -17.69 1.92 -14.25
C TYR A 366 -16.45 1.65 -13.37
N GLY A 367 -15.93 0.41 -13.40
CA GLY A 367 -14.68 0.07 -12.70
C GLY A 367 -14.85 -0.04 -11.18
N ASP A 368 -15.98 -0.58 -10.70
CA ASP A 368 -16.14 -1.01 -9.31
C ASP A 368 -15.13 -2.12 -8.98
N SER A 369 -14.94 -3.07 -9.92
CA SER A 369 -13.88 -4.07 -9.95
C SER A 369 -13.28 -4.20 -11.35
N LEU A 370 -12.11 -4.83 -11.50
CA LEU A 370 -11.51 -5.06 -12.83
C LEU A 370 -12.36 -5.95 -13.71
N ILE A 371 -12.97 -7.00 -13.16
CA ILE A 371 -13.83 -7.89 -13.93
C ILE A 371 -15.10 -7.20 -14.45
N ASP A 372 -15.48 -6.07 -13.83
CA ASP A 372 -16.66 -5.25 -14.18
C ASP A 372 -16.25 -3.92 -14.84
N TYR A 373 -15.01 -3.77 -15.33
CA TYR A 373 -14.47 -2.48 -15.78
C TYR A 373 -15.36 -1.79 -16.82
N ASN A 374 -16.00 -2.57 -17.71
CA ASN A 374 -16.84 -2.10 -18.81
C ASN A 374 -18.35 -2.14 -18.49
N ARG A 375 -18.73 -2.48 -17.24
CA ARG A 375 -20.11 -2.57 -16.79
C ARG A 375 -20.48 -1.44 -15.85
N ARG A 376 -21.54 -0.70 -16.15
CA ARG A 376 -22.06 0.30 -15.24
C ARG A 376 -22.80 -0.36 -14.10
N ARG A 377 -22.44 -0.01 -12.86
CA ARG A 377 -23.06 -0.50 -11.63
C ARG A 377 -23.40 0.65 -10.69
N THR A 378 -24.47 0.46 -9.92
CA THR A 378 -24.73 1.26 -8.73
C THR A 378 -24.69 0.32 -7.54
N VAL A 379 -23.84 0.63 -6.57
CA VAL A 379 -23.47 -0.25 -5.47
C VAL A 379 -23.59 0.52 -4.17
N PHE A 380 -24.36 -0.02 -3.24
CA PHE A 380 -24.42 0.48 -1.87
C PHE A 380 -23.73 -0.53 -0.95
N SER A 381 -22.96 -0.03 0.01
CA SER A 381 -22.31 -0.91 0.99
C SER A 381 -22.29 -0.29 2.38
N VAL A 382 -22.40 -1.16 3.37
CA VAL A 382 -22.27 -0.83 4.79
C VAL A 382 -21.34 -1.85 5.44
N GLY A 383 -20.45 -1.39 6.29
CA GLY A 383 -19.49 -2.25 6.97
C GLY A 383 -18.66 -1.50 7.99
N VAL A 384 -17.54 -2.10 8.33
CA VAL A 384 -16.57 -1.51 9.25
C VAL A 384 -15.26 -1.22 8.54
N SER A 385 -14.57 -0.19 8.99
CA SER A 385 -13.30 0.24 8.45
C SER A 385 -12.30 0.52 9.57
N LEU A 386 -11.07 0.07 9.36
CA LEU A 386 -9.90 0.55 10.11
C LEU A 386 -9.24 1.66 9.28
N VAL A 387 -9.08 2.81 9.91
CA VAL A 387 -8.41 3.97 9.33
C VAL A 387 -7.23 4.31 10.22
N ASP A 388 -6.02 4.14 9.68
CA ASP A 388 -4.77 4.46 10.35
C ASP A 388 -4.12 5.64 9.60
N PHE A 389 -4.45 6.85 10.05
CA PHE A 389 -3.90 8.10 9.52
C PHE A 389 -3.34 8.95 10.64
#